data_a4dcf2addc2c9458bbf6eaebf2d68403
#
_entry.id   a4dcf2addc2c9458bbf6eaebf2d68403
#
_cell.length_a   1.000
_cell.length_b   1.000
_cell.length_c   1.000
_cell.angle_alpha   90.00
_cell.angle_beta   90.00
_cell.angle_gamma   90.00
#
_symmetry.space_group_name_H-M   'P 1'
#
loop_
_entity.id
_entity.type
_entity.pdbx_description
1 polymer ?
#
loop_
_entity_poly.entity_id
_entity_poly.type
_entity_poly.pdbx_seq_one_letter_code
_entity_poly.pdbx_strand_id
1 'polypeptide(L)'
;MITPYIEPHNAIVKRAYDENNSIGNHTADHEYQHVYTSEENFFKTFNKQQDFIKSITGDDCTLFRFPGGTNNVLVRNSMGKDFTKKLTEKLNEQGINVYDWNVDSGDSKGNNIPACTILNNVKKEIKDKDGNFKNPAIILMHDCLTKKTTVEALPSIIEYLKSEGYTFEVLK
;
A
#
# COMPACT_ATOMS: atom_id res chain seq x y z
N MET A 1 -2.76 5.75 0.78
CA MET A 1 -3.42 6.66 -0.17
C MET A 1 -2.61 7.94 -0.30
N ILE A 2 -2.65 8.64 -1.43
CA ILE A 2 -1.96 9.92 -1.67
C ILE A 2 -2.96 11.00 -2.03
N THR A 3 -2.77 12.23 -1.50
CA THR A 3 -3.74 13.32 -1.57
C THR A 3 -4.28 13.62 -2.99
N PRO A 4 -3.46 13.77 -4.04
CA PRO A 4 -3.95 14.15 -5.37
C PRO A 4 -4.97 13.17 -5.98
N TYR A 5 -4.95 11.91 -5.54
CA TYR A 5 -5.86 10.89 -6.06
C TYR A 5 -7.12 10.73 -5.22
N ILE A 6 -7.07 11.05 -3.93
CA ILE A 6 -8.23 10.87 -3.04
C ILE A 6 -9.05 12.14 -2.84
N GLU A 7 -8.45 13.33 -2.99
CA GLU A 7 -9.16 14.61 -2.79
C GLU A 7 -10.43 14.72 -3.63
N PRO A 8 -10.46 14.38 -4.94
CA PRO A 8 -11.70 14.40 -5.71
C PRO A 8 -12.66 13.24 -5.37
N HIS A 9 -12.26 12.30 -4.52
CA HIS A 9 -13.02 11.08 -4.20
C HIS A 9 -13.27 10.89 -2.69
N ASN A 10 -13.27 11.97 -1.91
CA ASN A 10 -13.42 11.92 -0.45
C ASN A 10 -14.64 11.09 0.01
N ALA A 11 -15.78 11.20 -0.69
CA ALA A 11 -16.97 10.43 -0.37
C ALA A 11 -16.78 8.91 -0.50
N ILE A 12 -15.98 8.46 -1.48
CA ILE A 12 -15.65 7.03 -1.67
C ILE A 12 -14.71 6.56 -0.57
N VAL A 13 -13.70 7.37 -0.21
CA VAL A 13 -12.78 7.07 0.89
C VAL A 13 -13.52 6.99 2.22
N LYS A 14 -14.42 7.97 2.47
CA LYS A 14 -15.27 7.95 3.67
C LYS A 14 -16.14 6.71 3.73
N ARG A 15 -16.79 6.34 2.61
CA ARG A 15 -17.58 5.11 2.53
C ARG A 15 -16.74 3.87 2.81
N ALA A 16 -15.54 3.75 2.21
CA ALA A 16 -14.66 2.62 2.48
C ALA A 16 -14.31 2.50 3.97
N TYR A 17 -14.05 3.65 4.63
CA TYR A 17 -13.80 3.70 6.06
C TYR A 17 -15.03 3.27 6.88
N ASP A 18 -16.21 3.78 6.55
CA ASP A 18 -17.48 3.46 7.23
C ASP A 18 -17.89 1.99 7.04
N GLU A 19 -17.45 1.36 5.96
CA GLU A 19 -17.59 -0.07 5.68
C GLU A 19 -16.49 -0.94 6.36
N ASN A 20 -15.75 -0.36 7.33
CA ASN A 20 -14.67 -0.99 8.10
C ASN A 20 -13.45 -1.43 7.27
N ASN A 21 -13.17 -0.78 6.15
CA ASN A 21 -11.89 -0.96 5.49
C ASN A 21 -10.82 -0.06 6.13
N SER A 22 -9.61 -0.54 6.25
CA SER A 22 -8.50 0.25 6.77
C SER A 22 -8.04 1.30 5.77
N ILE A 23 -7.92 2.55 6.22
CA ILE A 23 -7.36 3.64 5.44
C ILE A 23 -5.96 3.92 5.93
N GLY A 24 -4.96 3.78 5.05
CA GLY A 24 -3.56 3.97 5.38
C GLY A 24 -2.93 5.19 4.73
N ASN A 25 -1.96 5.79 5.41
CA ASN A 25 -1.15 6.88 4.90
C ASN A 25 -0.07 6.35 3.93
N HIS A 26 0.13 7.07 2.81
CA HIS A 26 1.13 6.74 1.80
C HIS A 26 1.88 8.00 1.32
N THR A 27 2.07 8.97 2.24
CA THR A 27 2.52 10.34 2.02
C THR A 27 1.56 11.20 1.18
N ALA A 28 1.72 12.51 1.18
CA ALA A 28 0.83 13.43 0.47
C ALA A 28 0.99 13.35 -1.05
N ASP A 29 2.18 13.01 -1.53
CA ASP A 29 2.48 12.71 -2.92
C ASP A 29 3.38 11.48 -3.02
N HIS A 30 3.60 10.96 -4.22
CA HIS A 30 4.44 9.78 -4.44
C HIS A 30 5.77 10.15 -5.12
N GLU A 31 6.17 11.43 -4.99
CA GLU A 31 7.36 11.96 -5.64
C GLU A 31 8.60 11.74 -4.78
N TYR A 32 9.43 10.77 -5.14
CA TYR A 32 10.62 10.39 -4.36
C TYR A 32 11.57 11.58 -4.12
N GLN A 33 11.63 12.51 -5.08
CA GLN A 33 12.43 13.74 -4.96
C GLN A 33 11.88 14.73 -3.93
N HIS A 34 10.63 14.58 -3.49
CA HIS A 34 10.02 15.37 -2.42
C HIS A 34 10.04 14.60 -1.11
N VAL A 35 9.66 13.33 -1.15
CA VAL A 35 9.48 12.51 0.06
C VAL A 35 10.83 12.12 0.69
N TYR A 36 11.83 11.73 -0.14
CA TYR A 36 13.06 11.10 0.34
C TYR A 36 14.31 11.96 0.15
N THR A 37 14.23 13.27 0.39
CA THR A 37 15.37 14.18 0.35
C THR A 37 15.94 14.46 1.74
N SER A 38 15.13 14.34 2.78
CA SER A 38 15.51 14.44 4.18
C SER A 38 14.43 13.82 5.06
N GLU A 39 14.75 13.57 6.32
CA GLU A 39 13.76 13.17 7.32
C GLU A 39 12.67 14.24 7.51
N GLU A 40 13.06 15.52 7.52
CA GLU A 40 12.13 16.65 7.65
C GLU A 40 11.10 16.65 6.50
N ASN A 41 11.55 16.50 5.26
CA ASN A 41 10.67 16.43 4.09
C ASN A 41 9.76 15.21 4.12
N PHE A 42 10.27 14.07 4.55
CA PHE A 42 9.44 12.88 4.77
C PHE A 42 8.29 13.19 5.73
N PHE A 43 8.60 13.69 6.94
CA PHE A 43 7.57 13.98 7.94
C PHE A 43 6.63 15.11 7.50
N LYS A 44 7.09 16.07 6.74
CA LYS A 44 6.22 17.11 6.15
C LYS A 44 5.16 16.51 5.23
N THR A 45 5.54 15.61 4.34
CA THR A 45 4.58 14.95 3.43
C THR A 45 3.72 13.91 4.17
N PHE A 46 4.27 13.22 5.15
CA PHE A 46 3.55 12.30 6.02
C PHE A 46 2.46 13.03 6.83
N ASN A 47 2.81 14.09 7.54
CA ASN A 47 1.87 14.85 8.39
C ASN A 47 0.76 15.49 7.55
N LYS A 48 1.08 16.05 6.37
CA LYS A 48 0.07 16.58 5.46
C LYS A 48 -0.98 15.51 5.09
N GLN A 49 -0.54 14.29 4.85
CA GLN A 49 -1.45 13.18 4.53
C GLN A 49 -2.23 12.69 5.76
N GLN A 50 -1.61 12.71 6.96
CA GLN A 50 -2.31 12.42 8.23
C GLN A 50 -3.49 13.36 8.44
N ASP A 51 -3.23 14.66 8.36
CA ASP A 51 -4.26 15.69 8.53
C ASP A 51 -5.39 15.52 7.50
N PHE A 52 -5.03 15.20 6.26
CA PHE A 52 -6.00 14.98 5.20
C PHE A 52 -6.88 13.76 5.44
N ILE A 53 -6.29 12.60 5.84
CA ILE A 53 -7.06 11.40 6.18
C ILE A 53 -7.97 11.68 7.37
N LYS A 54 -7.46 12.32 8.42
CA LYS A 54 -8.24 12.70 9.60
C LYS A 54 -9.43 13.62 9.24
N SER A 55 -9.26 14.54 8.30
CA SER A 55 -10.35 15.42 7.84
C SER A 55 -11.50 14.65 7.18
N ILE A 56 -11.24 13.46 6.63
CA ILE A 56 -12.24 12.60 5.96
C ILE A 56 -12.85 11.60 6.94
N THR A 57 -12.02 10.94 7.75
CA THR A 57 -12.44 9.83 8.61
C THR A 57 -12.88 10.28 10.00
N GLY A 58 -12.33 11.37 10.49
CA GLY A 58 -12.48 11.85 11.87
C GLY A 58 -11.42 11.29 12.82
N ASP A 59 -10.70 10.24 12.44
CA ASP A 59 -9.75 9.53 13.28
C ASP A 59 -8.30 9.68 12.81
N ASP A 60 -7.36 9.48 13.73
CA ASP A 60 -5.94 9.44 13.42
C ASP A 60 -5.60 8.13 12.69
N CYS A 61 -4.88 8.24 11.57
CA CYS A 61 -4.43 7.09 10.80
C CYS A 61 -3.22 6.43 11.47
N THR A 62 -3.34 5.15 11.81
CA THR A 62 -2.27 4.36 12.46
C THR A 62 -1.52 3.44 11.48
N LEU A 63 -1.85 3.49 10.19
CA LEU A 63 -1.28 2.63 9.16
C LEU A 63 -0.46 3.43 8.17
N PHE A 64 0.72 2.94 7.84
CA PHE A 64 1.59 3.58 6.87
C PHE A 64 2.22 2.55 5.92
N ARG A 65 2.38 2.95 4.66
CA ARG A 65 3.23 2.27 3.68
C ARG A 65 4.14 3.28 3.00
N PHE A 66 5.44 2.97 2.93
CA PHE A 66 6.39 3.79 2.20
C PHE A 66 6.12 3.77 0.69
N PRO A 67 6.15 4.91 -0.02
CA PRO A 67 6.25 4.92 -1.48
C PRO A 67 7.41 4.05 -1.96
N GLY A 68 7.07 2.99 -2.72
CA GLY A 68 8.03 1.98 -3.18
C GLY A 68 8.50 0.96 -2.15
N GLY A 69 7.90 0.94 -0.94
CA GLY A 69 8.22 0.00 0.15
C GLY A 69 9.50 0.35 0.92
N THR A 70 9.73 -0.37 2.03
CA THR A 70 10.88 -0.15 2.92
C THR A 70 12.21 -0.50 2.25
N ASN A 71 12.22 -1.41 1.27
CA ASN A 71 13.41 -1.90 0.57
C ASN A 71 13.67 -1.20 -0.78
N ASN A 72 13.11 -0.01 -0.99
CA ASN A 72 13.27 0.71 -2.24
C ASN A 72 14.75 0.99 -2.56
N VAL A 73 15.22 0.48 -3.70
CA VAL A 73 16.63 0.58 -4.12
C VAL A 73 17.05 2.03 -4.40
N LEU A 74 16.15 2.85 -4.96
CA LEU A 74 16.44 4.25 -5.25
C LEU A 74 16.66 5.03 -3.95
N VAL A 75 15.80 4.83 -2.96
CA VAL A 75 15.92 5.46 -1.62
C VAL A 75 17.19 4.99 -0.92
N ARG A 76 17.50 3.69 -0.97
CA ARG A 76 18.73 3.15 -0.37
C ARG A 76 20.00 3.74 -1.01
N ASN A 77 19.99 3.95 -2.31
CA ASN A 77 21.14 4.51 -3.03
C ASN A 77 21.33 6.00 -2.75
N SER A 78 20.26 6.78 -2.59
CA SER A 78 20.34 8.24 -2.35
C SER A 78 20.48 8.61 -0.88
N MET A 79 19.79 7.91 0.03
CA MET A 79 19.67 8.25 1.45
C MET A 79 20.42 7.28 2.37
N GLY A 80 20.96 6.21 1.82
CA GLY A 80 21.63 5.14 2.58
C GLY A 80 20.66 4.03 3.01
N LYS A 81 21.25 2.87 3.30
CA LYS A 81 20.53 1.61 3.56
C LYS A 81 19.63 1.63 4.81
N ASP A 82 19.94 2.48 5.78
CA ASP A 82 19.24 2.52 7.07
C ASP A 82 18.18 3.63 7.16
N PHE A 83 18.01 4.43 6.11
CA PHE A 83 17.12 5.59 6.15
C PHE A 83 15.67 5.20 6.44
N THR A 84 15.10 4.29 5.65
CA THR A 84 13.72 3.80 5.85
C THR A 84 13.56 3.07 7.18
N LYS A 85 14.59 2.35 7.65
CA LYS A 85 14.57 1.69 8.96
C LYS A 85 14.45 2.72 10.10
N LYS A 86 15.25 3.79 10.08
CA LYS A 86 15.16 4.88 11.06
C LYS A 86 13.80 5.57 11.05
N LEU A 87 13.23 5.80 9.86
CA LEU A 87 11.88 6.36 9.73
C LEU A 87 10.82 5.41 10.29
N THR A 88 10.95 4.10 10.04
CA THR A 88 10.05 3.08 10.59
C THR A 88 10.08 3.07 12.13
N GLU A 89 11.27 3.13 12.72
CA GLU A 89 11.43 3.20 14.18
C GLU A 89 10.69 4.43 14.75
N LYS A 90 10.88 5.60 14.15
CA LYS A 90 10.21 6.84 14.57
C LYS A 90 8.69 6.82 14.37
N LEU A 91 8.20 6.18 13.31
CA LEU A 91 6.76 6.00 13.08
C LEU A 91 6.16 5.06 14.13
N ASN A 92 6.84 3.95 14.43
CA ASN A 92 6.41 3.00 15.46
C ASN A 92 6.36 3.64 16.86
N GLU A 93 7.31 4.51 17.20
CA GLU A 93 7.30 5.31 18.43
C GLU A 93 6.07 6.24 18.54
N GLN A 94 5.50 6.64 17.40
CA GLN A 94 4.26 7.42 17.31
C GLN A 94 2.99 6.55 17.23
N GLY A 95 3.11 5.23 17.35
CA GLY A 95 1.98 4.31 17.23
C GLY A 95 1.53 4.05 15.79
N ILE A 96 2.37 4.35 14.79
CA ILE A 96 2.09 4.10 13.38
C ILE A 96 2.70 2.77 12.97
N ASN A 97 1.86 1.84 12.52
CA ASN A 97 2.27 0.53 12.02
C ASN A 97 2.67 0.62 10.54
N VAL A 98 3.89 0.20 10.22
CA VAL A 98 4.41 0.21 8.85
C VAL A 98 4.21 -1.15 8.20
N TYR A 99 3.59 -1.17 7.02
CA TYR A 99 3.32 -2.39 6.26
C TYR A 99 3.90 -2.34 4.87
N ASP A 100 4.69 -3.35 4.54
CA ASP A 100 5.02 -3.72 3.17
C ASP A 100 4.04 -4.81 2.67
N TRP A 101 4.43 -5.52 1.62
CA TRP A 101 3.70 -6.66 1.06
C TRP A 101 4.64 -7.85 0.90
N ASN A 102 4.06 -9.03 0.83
CA ASN A 102 4.80 -10.25 0.55
C ASN A 102 4.27 -10.99 -0.69
N VAL A 103 3.23 -10.45 -1.33
CA VAL A 103 2.68 -10.92 -2.61
C VAL A 103 2.54 -9.72 -3.54
N ASP A 104 3.23 -9.72 -4.68
CA ASP A 104 3.13 -8.67 -5.70
C ASP A 104 2.24 -9.14 -6.86
N SER A 105 1.13 -8.46 -7.09
CA SER A 105 0.25 -8.75 -8.22
C SER A 105 0.87 -8.43 -9.58
N GLY A 106 1.95 -7.63 -9.61
CA GLY A 106 2.64 -7.20 -10.81
C GLY A 106 1.85 -6.20 -11.66
N ASP A 107 0.77 -5.65 -11.15
CA ASP A 107 -0.07 -4.68 -11.87
C ASP A 107 0.64 -3.36 -12.13
N SER A 108 1.68 -3.02 -11.34
CA SER A 108 2.51 -1.83 -11.50
C SER A 108 3.52 -1.92 -12.66
N LYS A 109 3.76 -3.11 -13.22
CA LYS A 109 4.76 -3.33 -14.29
C LYS A 109 4.38 -2.69 -15.64
N GLY A 110 3.17 -2.16 -15.76
CA GLY A 110 2.70 -1.44 -16.95
C GLY A 110 1.26 -0.97 -16.79
N ASN A 111 0.75 -0.27 -17.82
CA ASN A 111 -0.65 0.13 -17.88
C ASN A 111 -1.49 -1.03 -18.44
N ASN A 112 -2.66 -1.26 -17.82
CA ASN A 112 -3.62 -2.27 -18.29
C ASN A 112 -3.01 -3.67 -18.47
N ILE A 113 -2.20 -4.12 -17.52
CA ILE A 113 -1.73 -5.50 -17.47
C ILE A 113 -2.97 -6.43 -17.50
N PRO A 114 -3.04 -7.44 -18.39
CA PRO A 114 -4.24 -8.28 -18.51
C PRO A 114 -4.65 -8.88 -17.16
N ALA A 115 -5.95 -8.88 -16.87
CA ALA A 115 -6.51 -9.39 -15.60
C ALA A 115 -6.06 -10.84 -15.30
N CYS A 116 -5.99 -11.70 -16.33
CA CYS A 116 -5.48 -13.07 -16.17
C CYS A 116 -3.99 -13.10 -15.77
N THR A 117 -3.18 -12.16 -16.24
CA THR A 117 -1.76 -12.06 -15.84
C THR A 117 -1.64 -11.64 -14.38
N ILE A 118 -2.44 -10.66 -13.94
CA ILE A 118 -2.49 -10.22 -12.52
C ILE A 118 -2.88 -11.39 -11.62
N LEU A 119 -3.94 -12.13 -11.96
CA LEU A 119 -4.37 -13.33 -11.24
C LEU A 119 -3.26 -14.39 -11.18
N ASN A 120 -2.61 -14.67 -12.31
CA ASN A 120 -1.54 -15.66 -12.36
C ASN A 120 -0.32 -15.25 -11.54
N ASN A 121 0.01 -13.95 -11.50
CA ASN A 121 1.06 -13.45 -10.63
C ASN A 121 0.71 -13.69 -9.15
N VAL A 122 -0.50 -13.36 -8.73
CA VAL A 122 -0.95 -13.62 -7.36
C VAL A 122 -0.88 -15.13 -7.05
N LYS A 123 -1.37 -16.01 -7.94
CA LYS A 123 -1.30 -17.47 -7.78
C LYS A 123 0.13 -17.99 -7.61
N LYS A 124 1.08 -17.37 -8.30
CA LYS A 124 2.49 -17.70 -8.20
C LYS A 124 3.12 -17.15 -6.92
N GLU A 125 2.93 -15.86 -6.68
CA GLU A 125 3.59 -15.14 -5.58
C GLU A 125 3.01 -15.47 -4.20
N ILE A 126 1.79 -16.03 -4.11
CA ILE A 126 1.16 -16.48 -2.85
C ILE A 126 1.91 -17.67 -2.23
N LYS A 127 2.75 -18.35 -3.00
CA LYS A 127 3.57 -19.47 -2.54
C LYS A 127 5.01 -19.01 -2.33
N ASP A 128 5.65 -19.57 -1.31
CA ASP A 128 7.06 -19.40 -1.08
C ASP A 128 7.89 -20.28 -2.05
N LYS A 129 9.23 -20.21 -1.94
CA LYS A 129 10.16 -21.00 -2.76
C LYS A 129 10.00 -22.52 -2.60
N ASP A 130 9.45 -22.96 -1.48
CA ASP A 130 9.25 -24.39 -1.15
C ASP A 130 7.82 -24.85 -1.51
N GLY A 131 7.00 -23.95 -2.11
CA GLY A 131 5.65 -24.22 -2.55
C GLY A 131 4.58 -24.08 -1.48
N ASN A 132 4.93 -23.66 -0.26
CA ASN A 132 3.97 -23.44 0.83
C ASN A 132 3.25 -22.12 0.66
N PHE A 133 1.98 -22.08 1.02
CA PHE A 133 1.20 -20.85 1.02
C PHE A 133 1.66 -19.87 2.09
N LYS A 134 1.85 -18.61 1.71
CA LYS A 134 2.20 -17.52 2.63
C LYS A 134 1.02 -17.19 3.54
N ASN A 135 1.23 -17.20 4.84
CA ASN A 135 0.23 -16.83 5.83
C ASN A 135 0.90 -16.08 7.00
N PRO A 136 0.58 -14.80 7.25
CA PRO A 136 -0.37 -13.98 6.51
C PRO A 136 0.15 -13.58 5.11
N ALA A 137 -0.79 -13.27 4.22
CA ALA A 137 -0.50 -12.73 2.90
C ALA A 137 -0.98 -11.28 2.80
N ILE A 138 -0.07 -10.36 2.46
CA ILE A 138 -0.38 -8.96 2.14
C ILE A 138 -0.11 -8.76 0.65
N ILE A 139 -1.17 -8.54 -0.12
CA ILE A 139 -1.10 -8.46 -1.58
C ILE A 139 -1.04 -6.99 -2.01
N LEU A 140 -0.02 -6.63 -2.78
CA LEU A 140 0.10 -5.31 -3.40
C LEU A 140 -0.72 -5.24 -4.67
N MET A 141 -1.58 -4.24 -4.76
CA MET A 141 -2.31 -3.82 -5.95
C MET A 141 -2.43 -2.30 -5.98
N HIS A 142 -2.77 -1.73 -7.13
CA HIS A 142 -2.94 -0.29 -7.33
C HIS A 142 -4.33 0.02 -7.87
N ASP A 143 -4.89 1.18 -7.50
CA ASP A 143 -6.26 1.61 -7.81
C ASP A 143 -6.34 2.92 -8.63
N CYS A 144 -5.25 3.30 -9.30
CA CYS A 144 -5.27 4.51 -10.14
C CYS A 144 -5.96 4.28 -11.49
N LEU A 145 -6.25 5.37 -12.22
CA LEU A 145 -7.02 5.37 -13.48
C LEU A 145 -6.51 4.41 -14.56
N THR A 146 -5.22 4.08 -14.55
CA THR A 146 -4.59 3.15 -15.51
C THR A 146 -4.63 1.69 -15.07
N LYS A 147 -5.34 1.37 -13.98
CA LYS A 147 -5.40 0.03 -13.37
C LYS A 147 -6.80 -0.59 -13.40
N LYS A 148 -7.58 -0.32 -14.46
CA LYS A 148 -8.92 -0.90 -14.63
C LYS A 148 -8.90 -2.43 -14.62
N THR A 149 -7.89 -3.02 -15.24
CA THR A 149 -7.69 -4.47 -15.29
C THR A 149 -7.36 -5.09 -13.93
N THR A 150 -6.82 -4.31 -12.98
CA THR A 150 -6.66 -4.73 -11.58
C THR A 150 -8.02 -4.92 -10.93
N VAL A 151 -8.95 -3.98 -11.16
CA VAL A 151 -10.34 -4.09 -10.67
C VAL A 151 -11.04 -5.29 -11.31
N GLU A 152 -10.84 -5.54 -12.63
CA GLU A 152 -11.38 -6.70 -13.32
C GLU A 152 -10.83 -8.04 -12.78
N ALA A 153 -9.57 -8.07 -12.35
CA ALA A 153 -8.94 -9.26 -11.78
C ALA A 153 -9.41 -9.59 -10.36
N LEU A 154 -9.83 -8.56 -9.60
CA LEU A 154 -10.07 -8.67 -8.16
C LEU A 154 -11.08 -9.75 -7.77
N PRO A 155 -12.26 -9.91 -8.43
CA PRO A 155 -13.20 -10.98 -8.10
C PRO A 155 -12.57 -12.37 -8.20
N SER A 156 -11.85 -12.65 -9.30
CA SER A 156 -11.21 -13.95 -9.51
C SER A 156 -10.06 -14.20 -8.52
N ILE A 157 -9.37 -13.16 -8.09
CA ILE A 157 -8.32 -13.25 -7.05
C ILE A 157 -8.98 -13.63 -5.72
N ILE A 158 -10.07 -12.97 -5.35
CA ILE A 158 -10.80 -13.25 -4.10
C ILE A 158 -11.34 -14.69 -4.10
N GLU A 159 -11.97 -15.13 -5.21
CA GLU A 159 -12.49 -16.49 -5.35
C GLU A 159 -11.36 -17.53 -5.22
N TYR A 160 -10.25 -17.32 -5.93
CA TYR A 160 -9.08 -18.19 -5.83
C TYR A 160 -8.56 -18.29 -4.40
N LEU A 161 -8.33 -17.16 -3.72
CA LEU A 161 -7.82 -17.17 -2.36
C LEU A 161 -8.78 -17.87 -1.38
N LYS A 162 -10.09 -17.66 -1.53
CA LYS A 162 -11.12 -18.40 -0.76
C LYS A 162 -11.06 -19.90 -1.03
N SER A 163 -10.85 -20.31 -2.27
CA SER A 163 -10.75 -21.75 -2.62
C SER A 163 -9.49 -22.41 -2.03
N GLU A 164 -8.43 -21.61 -1.76
CA GLU A 164 -7.22 -22.06 -1.08
C GLU A 164 -7.32 -21.94 0.46
N GLY A 165 -8.49 -21.58 1.00
CA GLY A 165 -8.74 -21.52 2.45
C GLY A 165 -8.38 -20.21 3.14
N TYR A 166 -8.11 -19.14 2.38
CA TYR A 166 -7.85 -17.83 2.99
C TYR A 166 -9.12 -17.14 3.49
N THR A 167 -9.03 -16.49 4.62
CA THR A 167 -9.96 -15.47 5.11
C THR A 167 -9.37 -14.08 4.86
N PHE A 168 -10.23 -13.05 4.82
CA PHE A 168 -9.81 -11.68 4.58
C PHE A 168 -9.99 -10.86 5.85
N GLU A 169 -8.97 -10.10 6.19
CA GLU A 169 -8.95 -9.22 7.35
C GLU A 169 -8.41 -7.85 6.96
N VAL A 170 -8.73 -6.85 7.76
CA VAL A 170 -8.17 -5.50 7.64
C VAL A 170 -6.87 -5.38 8.41
N LEU A 171 -5.92 -4.60 7.92
CA LEU A 171 -4.70 -4.24 8.67
C LEU A 171 -5.08 -3.34 9.86
N LYS A 172 -4.39 -3.53 10.97
CA LYS A 172 -4.62 -2.78 12.23
C LYS A 172 -3.35 -2.15 12.75
#